data_279a5b5178c96d081bdf0dc7365f55ef
#
_entry.id   279a5b5178c96d081bdf0dc7365f55ef
#
_cell.length_a   1.000
_cell.length_b   1.000
_cell.length_c   1.000
_cell.angle_alpha   90.00
_cell.angle_beta   90.00
_cell.angle_gamma   90.00
#
_symmetry.space_group_name_H-M   'P 1'
#
loop_
_entity.id
_entity.type
_entity.pdbx_description
1 polymer ?
#
loop_
_entity_poly.entity_id
_entity_poly.type
_entity_poly.pdbx_seq_one_letter_code
_entity_poly.pdbx_strand_id
1 'polypeptide(L)'
;MTGRRRAAVKAPGRRRPLDRLAYFRALAAGKVPRPGMTELLDLRMLEVEKGRVVFGAVPTEAHYNGMGVVHGGLAATLLDSALGCAINTMAPPGKAFTTLELKVNFTRPLTQAVGPVTCEARVIHVGSRVATGEARVVDRGGKLYAHGTTTCILYEPGRAGRRR
;
A
#
# COMPACT_ATOMS: atom_id res chain seq x y z
N MET A 1 -41.44 -38.52 9.78
CA MET A 1 -40.01 -38.27 9.52
C MET A 1 -39.87 -37.46 8.25
N THR A 2 -39.78 -36.15 8.35
CA THR A 2 -39.76 -35.24 7.21
C THR A 2 -38.30 -34.75 7.02
N GLY A 3 -37.61 -35.32 6.01
CA GLY A 3 -36.26 -34.96 5.63
C GLY A 3 -36.21 -33.56 5.03
N ARG A 4 -35.61 -32.58 5.75
CA ARG A 4 -35.27 -31.26 5.22
C ARG A 4 -34.11 -31.40 4.22
N ARG A 5 -34.40 -31.28 2.94
CA ARG A 5 -33.34 -31.11 1.91
C ARG A 5 -32.55 -29.85 2.19
N ARG A 6 -31.26 -29.98 2.49
CA ARG A 6 -30.33 -28.84 2.56
C ARG A 6 -30.21 -28.23 1.16
N ALA A 7 -30.58 -26.96 1.02
CA ALA A 7 -30.36 -26.22 -0.21
C ALA A 7 -28.84 -26.13 -0.47
N ALA A 8 -28.40 -26.53 -1.67
CA ALA A 8 -27.02 -26.43 -2.10
C ALA A 8 -26.63 -24.94 -2.21
N VAL A 9 -25.64 -24.52 -1.41
CA VAL A 9 -25.05 -23.19 -1.50
C VAL A 9 -24.34 -23.11 -2.85
N LYS A 10 -24.85 -22.27 -3.76
CA LYS A 10 -24.20 -21.99 -5.04
C LYS A 10 -22.80 -21.49 -4.79
N ALA A 11 -21.79 -22.14 -5.39
CA ALA A 11 -20.42 -21.68 -5.37
C ALA A 11 -20.35 -20.21 -5.89
N PRO A 12 -19.60 -19.31 -5.23
CA PRO A 12 -19.48 -17.93 -5.68
C PRO A 12 -18.88 -17.93 -7.09
N GLY A 13 -19.61 -17.36 -8.05
CA GLY A 13 -19.16 -17.21 -9.42
C GLY A 13 -17.76 -16.58 -9.48
N ARG A 14 -16.95 -16.97 -10.47
CA ARG A 14 -15.61 -16.37 -10.75
C ARG A 14 -15.77 -14.84 -10.79
N ARG A 15 -15.34 -14.15 -9.72
CA ARG A 15 -15.26 -12.69 -9.74
C ARG A 15 -14.32 -12.29 -10.89
N ARG A 16 -14.76 -11.37 -11.76
CA ARG A 16 -13.88 -10.78 -12.78
C ARG A 16 -12.60 -10.30 -12.08
N PRO A 17 -11.42 -10.50 -12.72
CA PRO A 17 -10.18 -9.94 -12.16
C PRO A 17 -10.39 -8.46 -11.88
N LEU A 18 -10.09 -8.02 -10.66
CA LEU A 18 -10.20 -6.62 -10.29
C LEU A 18 -9.24 -5.82 -11.17
N ASP A 19 -9.75 -4.84 -11.92
CA ASP A 19 -8.87 -3.86 -12.55
C ASP A 19 -8.27 -2.98 -11.46
N ARG A 20 -7.06 -3.34 -11.03
CA ARG A 20 -6.37 -2.72 -9.91
C ARG A 20 -6.08 -1.26 -10.17
N LEU A 21 -5.72 -0.91 -11.41
CA LEU A 21 -5.43 0.47 -11.76
C LEU A 21 -6.70 1.32 -11.70
N ALA A 22 -7.83 0.80 -12.22
CA ALA A 22 -9.13 1.48 -12.09
C ALA A 22 -9.56 1.63 -10.62
N TYR A 23 -9.33 0.60 -9.78
CA TYR A 23 -9.61 0.68 -8.34
C TYR A 23 -8.76 1.77 -7.66
N PHE A 24 -7.45 1.82 -7.90
CA PHE A 24 -6.58 2.83 -7.31
C PHE A 24 -6.87 4.24 -7.82
N ARG A 25 -7.25 4.38 -9.07
CA ARG A 25 -7.74 5.66 -9.61
C ARG A 25 -9.02 6.13 -8.92
N ALA A 26 -9.93 5.20 -8.64
CA ALA A 26 -11.15 5.50 -7.88
C ALA A 26 -10.83 5.89 -6.43
N LEU A 27 -9.83 5.23 -5.80
CA LEU A 27 -9.34 5.56 -4.46
C LEU A 27 -8.70 6.95 -4.42
N ALA A 28 -7.83 7.27 -5.37
CA ALA A 28 -7.21 8.60 -5.50
C ALA A 28 -8.25 9.71 -5.73
N ALA A 29 -9.31 9.40 -6.47
CA ALA A 29 -10.44 10.31 -6.73
C ALA A 29 -11.45 10.40 -5.57
N GLY A 30 -11.23 9.68 -4.44
CA GLY A 30 -12.16 9.65 -3.31
C GLY A 30 -13.48 8.94 -3.57
N LYS A 31 -13.59 8.15 -4.64
CA LYS A 31 -14.83 7.43 -5.03
C LYS A 31 -15.03 6.10 -4.28
N VAL A 32 -14.01 5.64 -3.58
CA VAL A 32 -14.05 4.45 -2.72
C VAL A 32 -13.40 4.77 -1.38
N PRO A 33 -13.84 4.14 -0.27
CA PRO A 33 -13.29 4.40 1.05
C PRO A 33 -11.82 3.96 1.12
N ARG A 34 -11.03 4.68 1.91
CA ARG A 34 -9.64 4.34 2.19
C ARG A 34 -9.58 3.09 3.08
N PRO A 35 -8.58 2.20 2.92
CA PRO A 35 -8.31 1.13 3.88
C PRO A 35 -8.02 1.68 5.28
N GLY A 36 -8.38 0.93 6.34
CA GLY A 36 -8.36 1.40 7.72
C GLY A 36 -7.05 2.06 8.17
N MET A 37 -5.88 1.48 7.85
CA MET A 37 -4.58 2.07 8.24
C MET A 37 -4.32 3.40 7.52
N THR A 38 -4.64 3.51 6.23
CA THR A 38 -4.46 4.75 5.47
C THR A 38 -5.48 5.82 5.88
N GLU A 39 -6.66 5.42 6.34
CA GLU A 39 -7.65 6.32 6.91
C GLU A 39 -7.20 6.83 8.28
N LEU A 40 -6.77 5.92 9.18
CA LEU A 40 -6.34 6.25 10.54
C LEU A 40 -5.17 7.25 10.56
N LEU A 41 -4.21 7.09 9.66
CA LEU A 41 -3.01 7.96 9.55
C LEU A 41 -3.18 9.10 8.55
N ASP A 42 -4.38 9.30 8.01
CA ASP A 42 -4.70 10.26 6.94
C ASP A 42 -3.73 10.22 5.75
N LEU A 43 -3.31 9.02 5.35
CA LEU A 43 -2.51 8.83 4.15
C LEU A 43 -3.41 8.88 2.92
N ARG A 44 -3.07 9.70 1.95
CA ARG A 44 -3.89 9.92 0.73
C ARG A 44 -3.13 9.52 -0.51
N MET A 45 -3.72 8.67 -1.33
CA MET A 45 -3.21 8.41 -2.67
C MET A 45 -3.48 9.65 -3.53
N LEU A 46 -2.43 10.25 -4.08
CA LEU A 46 -2.50 11.47 -4.88
C LEU A 46 -2.45 11.16 -6.38
N GLU A 47 -1.54 10.27 -6.77
CA GLU A 47 -1.33 9.89 -8.16
C GLU A 47 -1.16 8.38 -8.27
N VAL A 48 -1.64 7.82 -9.39
CA VAL A 48 -1.46 6.41 -9.72
C VAL A 48 -1.30 6.18 -11.20
N GLU A 49 -0.19 5.54 -11.53
CA GLU A 49 0.16 5.05 -12.86
C GLU A 49 0.65 3.61 -12.74
N LYS A 50 0.77 2.93 -13.87
CA LYS A 50 1.34 1.59 -13.88
C LYS A 50 2.80 1.61 -13.41
N GLY A 51 3.09 0.96 -12.30
CA GLY A 51 4.43 0.90 -11.69
C GLY A 51 4.83 2.15 -10.90
N ARG A 52 3.97 3.17 -10.80
CA ARG A 52 4.24 4.38 -10.03
C ARG A 52 3.02 4.80 -9.21
N VAL A 53 3.24 5.13 -7.95
CA VAL A 53 2.18 5.64 -7.05
C VAL A 53 2.76 6.75 -6.19
N VAL A 54 1.99 7.81 -5.97
CA VAL A 54 2.31 8.89 -5.03
C VAL A 54 1.27 8.92 -3.93
N PHE A 55 1.74 8.82 -2.69
CA PHE A 55 0.95 9.10 -1.49
C PHE A 55 1.35 10.43 -0.88
N GLY A 56 0.42 11.06 -0.17
CA GLY A 56 0.65 12.24 0.66
C GLY A 56 0.25 12.00 2.11
N ALA A 57 0.89 12.72 3.01
CA ALA A 57 0.54 12.82 4.42
C ALA A 57 0.80 14.24 4.93
N VAL A 58 0.06 14.66 5.95
CA VAL A 58 0.33 15.88 6.71
C VAL A 58 0.74 15.47 8.12
N PRO A 59 2.02 15.59 8.50
CA PRO A 59 2.46 15.32 9.86
C PRO A 59 1.75 16.22 10.87
N THR A 60 1.31 15.63 11.98
CA THR A 60 0.67 16.34 13.11
C THR A 60 1.30 15.88 14.42
N GLU A 61 1.01 16.55 15.52
CA GLU A 61 1.47 16.15 16.86
C GLU A 61 0.98 14.76 17.27
N ALA A 62 -0.18 14.30 16.77
CA ALA A 62 -0.66 12.94 16.99
C ALA A 62 0.29 11.86 16.48
N HIS A 63 1.19 12.21 15.57
CA HIS A 63 2.20 11.31 15.03
C HIS A 63 3.55 11.37 15.77
N TYR A 64 3.68 12.18 16.84
CA TYR A 64 4.95 12.36 17.51
C TYR A 64 5.34 11.16 18.39
N ASN A 65 6.62 10.97 18.50
CA ASN A 65 7.24 10.06 19.48
C ASN A 65 7.59 10.83 20.76
N GLY A 66 8.09 10.12 21.76
CA GLY A 66 8.51 10.73 23.04
C GLY A 66 9.69 11.72 22.96
N MET A 67 10.32 11.87 21.77
CA MET A 67 11.44 12.80 21.54
C MET A 67 10.96 14.13 20.89
N GLY A 68 9.65 14.33 20.73
CA GLY A 68 9.09 15.54 20.16
C GLY A 68 9.21 15.69 18.64
N VAL A 69 9.39 14.58 17.92
CA VAL A 69 9.39 14.53 16.46
C VAL A 69 8.44 13.44 15.97
N VAL A 70 8.03 13.52 14.71
CA VAL A 70 7.17 12.50 14.09
C VAL A 70 7.83 11.12 14.19
N HIS A 71 7.08 10.15 14.70
CA HIS A 71 7.54 8.77 14.78
C HIS A 71 7.89 8.22 13.39
N GLY A 72 9.05 7.57 13.25
CA GLY A 72 9.49 6.99 11.98
C GLY A 72 8.51 5.98 11.40
N GLY A 73 7.63 5.41 12.24
CA GLY A 73 6.54 4.55 11.81
C GLY A 73 5.58 5.19 10.80
N LEU A 74 5.33 6.51 10.87
CA LEU A 74 4.53 7.21 9.87
C LEU A 74 5.19 7.14 8.49
N ALA A 75 6.48 7.48 8.41
CA ALA A 75 7.23 7.43 7.15
C ALA A 75 7.38 6.00 6.63
N ALA A 76 7.59 5.01 7.51
CA ALA A 76 7.65 3.60 7.13
C ALA A 76 6.31 3.10 6.56
N THR A 77 5.17 3.44 7.20
CA THR A 77 3.84 3.07 6.69
C THR A 77 3.54 3.77 5.36
N LEU A 78 3.98 5.01 5.20
CA LEU A 78 3.81 5.76 3.95
C LEU A 78 4.61 5.10 2.80
N LEU A 79 5.86 4.70 3.07
CA LEU A 79 6.71 3.97 2.13
C LEU A 79 6.11 2.61 1.75
N ASP A 80 5.70 1.79 2.74
CA ASP A 80 5.12 0.46 2.50
C ASP A 80 3.81 0.55 1.69
N SER A 81 2.93 1.49 2.05
CA SER A 81 1.66 1.70 1.35
C SER A 81 1.87 2.12 -0.11
N ALA A 82 2.79 3.05 -0.36
CA ALA A 82 3.08 3.50 -1.71
C ALA A 82 3.73 2.40 -2.56
N LEU A 83 4.72 1.69 -2.00
CA LEU A 83 5.44 0.60 -2.66
C LEU A 83 4.51 -0.58 -2.97
N GLY A 84 3.72 -1.02 -1.98
CA GLY A 84 2.77 -2.11 -2.17
C GLY A 84 1.72 -1.79 -3.24
N CYS A 85 1.19 -0.56 -3.25
CA CYS A 85 0.25 -0.12 -4.29
C CYS A 85 0.92 -0.05 -5.68
N ALA A 86 2.14 0.49 -5.79
CA ALA A 86 2.88 0.54 -7.05
C ALA A 86 3.10 -0.88 -7.63
N ILE A 87 3.58 -1.81 -6.80
CA ILE A 87 3.77 -3.23 -7.18
C ILE A 87 2.43 -3.85 -7.59
N ASN A 88 1.35 -3.57 -6.85
CA ASN A 88 0.04 -4.11 -7.15
C ASN A 88 -0.50 -3.67 -8.52
N THR A 89 -0.16 -2.47 -8.99
CA THR A 89 -0.54 -2.01 -10.34
C THR A 89 0.07 -2.85 -11.47
N MET A 90 1.20 -3.53 -11.19
CA MET A 90 1.95 -4.34 -12.15
C MET A 90 1.85 -5.84 -11.90
N ALA A 91 1.27 -6.27 -10.78
CA ALA A 91 1.17 -7.68 -10.44
C ALA A 91 0.35 -8.44 -11.50
N PRO A 92 0.78 -9.64 -11.93
CA PRO A 92 0.08 -10.44 -12.92
C PRO A 92 -1.39 -10.69 -12.56
N PRO A 93 -2.29 -10.83 -13.53
CA PRO A 93 -3.69 -11.15 -13.29
C PRO A 93 -3.82 -12.40 -12.41
N GLY A 94 -4.75 -12.35 -11.45
CA GLY A 94 -5.01 -13.45 -10.52
C GLY A 94 -4.03 -13.58 -9.36
N LYS A 95 -2.90 -12.88 -9.35
CA LYS A 95 -1.96 -12.90 -8.21
C LYS A 95 -2.28 -11.81 -7.19
N ALA A 96 -2.15 -12.15 -5.92
CA ALA A 96 -2.03 -11.20 -4.81
C ALA A 96 -0.55 -10.97 -4.48
N PHE A 97 -0.28 -10.01 -3.61
CA PHE A 97 1.06 -9.75 -3.11
C PHE A 97 1.03 -9.56 -1.59
N THR A 98 2.18 -9.72 -0.96
CA THR A 98 2.43 -9.22 0.38
C THR A 98 3.89 -8.83 0.53
N THR A 99 4.16 -7.83 1.35
CA THR A 99 5.51 -7.37 1.69
C THR A 99 6.23 -8.44 2.49
N LEU A 100 7.44 -8.82 2.07
CA LEU A 100 8.35 -9.70 2.81
C LEU A 100 9.38 -8.91 3.59
N GLU A 101 9.81 -7.80 3.02
CA GLU A 101 10.87 -6.96 3.57
C GLU A 101 10.63 -5.51 3.17
N LEU A 102 10.84 -4.60 4.10
CA LEU A 102 10.89 -3.16 3.89
C LEU A 102 12.14 -2.63 4.56
N LYS A 103 13.11 -2.14 3.78
CA LYS A 103 14.26 -1.42 4.29
C LYS A 103 13.97 0.08 4.24
N VAL A 104 14.15 0.77 5.38
CA VAL A 104 13.92 2.21 5.51
C VAL A 104 15.17 2.89 6.04
N ASN A 105 15.53 4.03 5.43
CA ASN A 105 16.53 4.95 5.94
C ASN A 105 15.87 6.30 6.22
N PHE A 106 15.98 6.77 7.46
CA PHE A 106 15.50 8.07 7.88
C PHE A 106 16.65 9.07 7.79
N THR A 107 16.53 10.06 6.93
CA THR A 107 17.61 11.01 6.64
C THR A 107 17.47 12.31 7.41
N ARG A 108 16.26 12.64 7.86
CA ARG A 108 15.95 13.86 8.62
C ARG A 108 14.75 13.64 9.53
N PRO A 109 14.69 14.34 10.69
CA PRO A 109 13.48 14.34 11.52
C PRO A 109 12.34 15.03 10.78
N LEU A 110 11.15 14.42 10.80
CA LEU A 110 9.90 15.05 10.42
C LEU A 110 9.29 15.76 11.62
N THR A 111 8.70 16.92 11.39
CA THR A 111 7.90 17.66 12.38
C THR A 111 6.65 18.21 11.69
N GLN A 112 5.66 18.63 12.46
CA GLN A 112 4.47 19.31 11.95
C GLN A 112 4.84 20.58 11.14
N ALA A 113 5.90 21.28 11.52
CA ALA A 113 6.36 22.49 10.84
C ALA A 113 6.85 22.23 9.39
N VAL A 114 7.20 21.00 9.05
CA VAL A 114 7.55 20.61 7.66
C VAL A 114 6.35 20.77 6.73
N GLY A 115 5.14 20.60 7.27
CA GLY A 115 3.90 20.60 6.49
C GLY A 115 3.74 19.33 5.66
N PRO A 116 2.97 19.38 4.57
CA PRO A 116 2.70 18.21 3.73
C PRO A 116 3.95 17.59 3.14
N VAL A 117 4.00 16.26 3.20
CA VAL A 117 5.03 15.45 2.55
C VAL A 117 4.40 14.53 1.52
N THR A 118 5.17 14.15 0.51
CA THR A 118 4.79 13.16 -0.50
C THR A 118 5.75 11.99 -0.50
N CYS A 119 5.22 10.82 -0.81
CA CYS A 119 5.98 9.59 -1.00
C CYS A 119 5.74 9.08 -2.41
N GLU A 120 6.74 9.20 -3.27
CA GLU A 120 6.71 8.59 -4.60
C GLU A 120 7.37 7.22 -4.53
N ALA A 121 6.64 6.19 -4.99
CA ALA A 121 7.10 4.83 -5.15
C ALA A 121 7.16 4.44 -6.62
N ARG A 122 8.25 3.74 -6.99
CA ARG A 122 8.47 3.19 -8.33
C ARG A 122 8.84 1.71 -8.24
N VAL A 123 8.25 0.93 -9.12
CA VAL A 123 8.60 -0.48 -9.27
C VAL A 123 9.94 -0.59 -10.00
N ILE A 124 10.85 -1.38 -9.43
CA ILE A 124 12.15 -1.71 -10.04
C ILE A 124 12.00 -2.96 -10.91
N HIS A 125 11.35 -4.01 -10.34
CA HIS A 125 11.22 -5.30 -11.01
C HIS A 125 9.91 -6.00 -10.61
N VAL A 126 9.30 -6.70 -11.57
CA VAL A 126 8.20 -7.65 -11.32
C VAL A 126 8.49 -8.95 -12.04
N GLY A 127 8.77 -9.98 -11.25
CA GLY A 127 8.94 -11.34 -11.74
C GLY A 127 7.68 -12.20 -11.58
N SER A 128 7.83 -13.50 -11.70
CA SER A 128 6.72 -14.45 -11.52
C SER A 128 6.34 -14.68 -10.06
N ARG A 129 7.29 -14.51 -9.12
CA ARG A 129 7.13 -14.78 -7.68
C ARG A 129 7.53 -13.63 -6.78
N VAL A 130 8.38 -12.73 -7.26
CA VAL A 130 8.95 -11.63 -6.48
C VAL A 130 8.81 -10.33 -7.27
N ALA A 131 8.53 -9.25 -6.58
CA ALA A 131 8.59 -7.89 -7.09
C ALA A 131 9.36 -7.00 -6.13
N THR A 132 10.09 -6.02 -6.66
CA THR A 132 10.86 -5.04 -5.88
C THR A 132 10.54 -3.63 -6.32
N GLY A 133 10.68 -2.69 -5.39
CA GLY A 133 10.45 -1.27 -5.64
C GLY A 133 11.28 -0.39 -4.73
N GLU A 134 11.34 0.89 -5.07
CA GLU A 134 11.97 1.94 -4.27
C GLU A 134 11.01 3.11 -4.08
N ALA A 135 11.16 3.85 -2.97
CA ALA A 135 10.35 5.02 -2.69
C ALA A 135 11.12 6.08 -1.89
N ARG A 136 10.64 7.32 -1.98
CA ARG A 136 11.22 8.49 -1.31
C ARG A 136 10.14 9.35 -0.70
N VAL A 137 10.34 9.79 0.55
CA VAL A 137 9.49 10.77 1.24
C VAL A 137 10.18 12.13 1.19
N VAL A 138 9.50 13.11 0.58
CA VAL A 138 10.01 14.46 0.40
C VAL A 138 8.97 15.51 0.82
N ASP A 139 9.44 16.70 1.21
CA ASP A 139 8.57 17.86 1.41
C ASP A 139 8.25 18.57 0.08
N ARG A 140 7.48 19.67 0.16
CA ARG A 140 7.13 20.49 -1.02
C ARG A 140 8.35 21.09 -1.75
N GLY A 141 9.46 21.27 -1.06
CA GLY A 141 10.72 21.75 -1.63
C GLY A 141 11.60 20.64 -2.22
N GLY A 142 11.15 19.38 -2.18
CA GLY A 142 11.93 18.23 -2.65
C GLY A 142 13.00 17.74 -1.67
N LYS A 143 13.04 18.25 -0.43
CA LYS A 143 13.98 17.82 0.59
C LYS A 143 13.64 16.42 1.09
N LEU A 144 14.61 15.51 1.08
CA LEU A 144 14.44 14.11 1.43
C LEU A 144 14.39 13.92 2.96
N TYR A 145 13.38 13.19 3.45
CA TYR A 145 13.19 12.82 4.87
C TYR A 145 13.37 11.33 5.14
N ALA A 146 12.90 10.50 4.22
CA ALA A 146 13.11 9.05 4.28
C ALA A 146 13.15 8.47 2.86
N HIS A 147 13.81 7.34 2.72
CA HIS A 147 13.72 6.52 1.51
C HIS A 147 13.79 5.05 1.88
N GLY A 148 13.30 4.20 0.99
CA GLY A 148 13.32 2.77 1.23
C GLY A 148 13.18 1.95 -0.03
N THR A 149 13.44 0.65 0.14
CA THR A 149 13.21 -0.38 -0.85
C THR A 149 12.36 -1.47 -0.24
N THR A 150 11.64 -2.20 -1.08
CA THR A 150 10.83 -3.35 -0.65
C THR A 150 11.01 -4.55 -1.54
N THR A 151 10.83 -5.72 -0.93
CA THR A 151 10.63 -6.99 -1.62
C THR A 151 9.25 -7.54 -1.29
N CYS A 152 8.43 -7.79 -2.30
CA CYS A 152 7.11 -8.40 -2.15
C CYS A 152 7.09 -9.79 -2.80
N ILE A 153 6.39 -10.73 -2.18
CA ILE A 153 6.05 -12.01 -2.80
C ILE A 153 4.71 -11.90 -3.54
N LEU A 154 4.66 -12.48 -4.73
CA LEU A 154 3.46 -12.61 -5.55
C LEU A 154 2.95 -14.06 -5.44
N TYR A 155 1.68 -14.24 -5.04
CA TYR A 155 1.08 -15.55 -4.81
C TYR A 155 -0.35 -15.65 -5.38
N GLU A 156 -0.83 -16.88 -5.60
CA GLU A 156 -2.21 -17.14 -6.01
C GLU A 156 -3.12 -17.18 -4.77
N PRO A 157 -4.12 -16.27 -4.65
CA PRO A 157 -5.08 -16.32 -3.56
C PRO A 157 -5.88 -17.63 -3.62
N GLY A 158 -5.94 -18.38 -2.53
CA GLY A 158 -6.69 -19.64 -2.45
C GLY A 158 -5.84 -20.89 -2.25
N ARG A 159 -4.52 -20.85 -2.42
CA ARG A 159 -3.63 -21.95 -2.00
C ARG A 159 -3.21 -21.88 -0.52
N ALA A 160 -3.30 -20.72 0.10
CA ALA A 160 -2.90 -20.52 1.51
C ALA A 160 -3.97 -20.91 2.55
N GLY A 161 -5.19 -21.25 2.15
CA GLY A 161 -6.34 -21.47 3.05
C GLY A 161 -6.77 -22.93 3.25
N ARG A 162 -6.14 -23.91 2.63
CA ARG A 162 -6.40 -25.33 2.94
C ARG A 162 -5.35 -25.85 3.92
N ARG A 163 -5.42 -25.42 5.18
CA ARG A 163 -4.88 -26.22 6.29
C ARG A 163 -5.83 -27.38 6.50
N ARG A 164 -5.30 -28.57 6.43
CA ARG A 164 -5.93 -29.86 6.80
C ARG A 164 -6.30 -29.83 8.26
#